data_8c210ed257f2efc1c15cbd40662744c9
#
_entry.id   8c210ed257f2efc1c15cbd40662744c9
#
_cell.length_a   1.000
_cell.length_b   1.000
_cell.length_c   1.000
_cell.angle_alpha   90.00
_cell.angle_beta   90.00
_cell.angle_gamma   90.00
#
_symmetry.space_group_name_H-M   'P 1'
#
loop_
_entity.id
_entity.type
_entity.pdbx_description
1 polymer ?
#
loop_
_entity_poly.entity_id
_entity_poly.type
_entity_poly.pdbx_seq_one_letter_code
_entity_poly.pdbx_strand_id
1 'polypeptide(L)'
;MPSSPDAYAAFTPSPSAPARRLQVVTPSDGVDLPMFAKALYVGAAGDLKITPAASLDGEGITLKNHPVGYVAVQTRRVFLTGTTAGHIVALFD
;
A
#
# COMPACT_ATOMS: atom_id res chain seq x y z
N MET A 1 -0.33 -25.79 18.18
CA MET A 1 0.79 -25.97 17.25
C MET A 1 1.80 -24.86 17.45
N PRO A 2 3.07 -25.16 17.63
CA PRO A 2 4.05 -24.09 17.78
C PRO A 2 4.20 -23.33 16.47
N SER A 3 4.35 -22.02 16.60
CA SER A 3 4.65 -21.17 15.46
C SER A 3 6.09 -21.39 15.01
N SER A 4 6.35 -21.18 13.72
CA SER A 4 7.71 -21.15 13.22
C SER A 4 8.48 -20.03 13.91
N PRO A 5 9.80 -20.21 14.15
CA PRO A 5 10.59 -19.12 14.70
C PRO A 5 10.54 -17.89 13.81
N ASP A 6 10.42 -16.71 14.41
CA ASP A 6 10.46 -15.45 13.68
C ASP A 6 11.90 -14.94 13.63
N ALA A 7 12.61 -15.28 12.55
CA ALA A 7 14.00 -14.90 12.39
C ALA A 7 14.22 -13.39 12.30
N TYR A 8 13.15 -12.63 12.03
CA TYR A 8 13.22 -11.18 11.83
C TYR A 8 12.64 -10.38 12.99
N ALA A 9 12.20 -11.03 14.05
CA ALA A 9 11.53 -10.34 15.17
C ALA A 9 12.40 -9.29 15.83
N ALA A 10 13.73 -9.50 15.86
CA ALA A 10 14.67 -8.59 16.48
C ALA A 10 15.15 -7.47 15.55
N PHE A 11 14.79 -7.51 14.27
CA PHE A 11 15.23 -6.50 13.30
C PHE A 11 14.31 -5.30 13.39
N THR A 12 14.91 -4.09 13.33
CA THR A 12 14.14 -2.86 13.28
C THR A 12 13.46 -2.73 11.92
N PRO A 13 12.14 -2.48 11.88
CA PRO A 13 11.45 -2.22 10.62
C PRO A 13 12.07 -1.03 9.89
N SER A 14 12.16 -1.12 8.58
CA SER A 14 12.65 -0.04 7.74
C SER A 14 11.92 -0.07 6.39
N PRO A 15 11.93 1.04 5.62
CA PRO A 15 11.25 1.07 4.33
C PRO A 15 11.78 0.04 3.33
N SER A 16 13.03 -0.36 3.44
CA SER A 16 13.64 -1.35 2.54
C SER A 16 13.52 -2.79 3.03
N ALA A 17 13.08 -3.00 4.28
CA ALA A 17 12.87 -4.35 4.80
C ALA A 17 11.61 -4.96 4.21
N PRO A 18 11.53 -6.31 4.10
CA PRO A 18 10.30 -6.97 3.68
C PRO A 18 9.13 -6.61 4.60
N ALA A 19 7.93 -6.53 4.03
CA ALA A 19 6.73 -6.29 4.79
C ALA A 19 6.41 -7.48 5.68
N ARG A 20 5.91 -7.20 6.88
CA ARG A 20 5.53 -8.24 7.85
C ARG A 20 4.03 -8.40 7.99
N ARG A 21 3.24 -7.46 7.46
CA ARG A 21 1.77 -7.52 7.48
C ARG A 21 1.21 -7.06 6.14
N LEU A 22 0.09 -7.66 5.76
CA LEU A 22 -0.62 -7.33 4.53
C LEU A 22 -2.09 -7.08 4.87
N GLN A 23 -2.71 -6.17 4.14
CA GLN A 23 -4.14 -5.92 4.26
C GLN A 23 -4.72 -5.58 2.89
N VAL A 24 -5.85 -6.20 2.55
CA VAL A 24 -6.58 -5.86 1.33
C VAL A 24 -7.08 -4.43 1.45
N VAL A 25 -6.86 -3.64 0.42
CA VAL A 25 -7.27 -2.23 0.38
C VAL A 25 -8.66 -2.13 -0.25
N THR A 26 -9.56 -1.43 0.47
CA THR A 26 -10.81 -0.97 -0.11
C THR A 26 -10.63 0.51 -0.44
N PRO A 27 -10.55 0.88 -1.73
CA PRO A 27 -10.35 2.28 -2.10
C PRO A 27 -11.47 3.18 -1.56
N SER A 28 -11.11 4.41 -1.16
CA SER A 28 -12.06 5.38 -0.65
C SER A 28 -11.57 6.79 -0.95
N ASP A 29 -12.47 7.67 -1.35
CA ASP A 29 -12.13 9.06 -1.63
C ASP A 29 -11.99 9.92 -0.37
N GLY A 30 -12.51 9.47 0.76
CA GLY A 30 -12.56 10.27 1.98
C GLY A 30 -11.87 9.66 3.19
N VAL A 31 -11.40 8.44 3.12
CA VAL A 31 -10.87 7.73 4.28
C VAL A 31 -9.47 7.23 4.01
N ASP A 32 -8.54 7.60 4.87
CA ASP A 32 -7.17 7.09 4.83
C ASP A 32 -7.13 5.60 5.21
N LEU A 33 -6.05 4.93 4.84
CA LEU A 33 -5.76 3.59 5.35
C LEU A 33 -5.67 3.64 6.89
N PRO A 34 -6.03 2.56 7.59
CA PRO A 34 -5.93 2.51 9.06
C PRO A 34 -4.51 2.81 9.57
N MET A 35 -3.51 2.42 8.79
CA MET A 35 -2.11 2.75 8.98
C MET A 35 -1.52 3.12 7.62
N PHE A 36 -0.51 3.99 7.61
CA PHE A 36 0.19 4.29 6.37
C PHE A 36 0.93 3.04 5.90
N ALA A 37 0.68 2.66 4.64
CA ALA A 37 1.35 1.53 4.05
C ALA A 37 2.79 1.88 3.69
N LYS A 38 3.70 0.95 3.85
CA LYS A 38 5.08 1.15 3.38
C LYS A 38 5.19 0.97 1.86
N ALA A 39 4.29 0.19 1.27
CA ALA A 39 4.20 -0.04 -0.16
C ALA A 39 2.82 -0.64 -0.47
N LEU A 40 2.50 -0.74 -1.75
CA LEU A 40 1.28 -1.40 -2.21
C LEU A 40 1.64 -2.51 -3.20
N TYR A 41 0.75 -3.48 -3.33
CA TYR A 41 0.79 -4.47 -4.41
C TYR A 41 -0.47 -4.34 -5.24
N VAL A 42 -0.32 -4.30 -6.56
CA VAL A 42 -1.42 -4.22 -7.52
C VAL A 42 -1.56 -5.57 -8.20
N GLY A 43 -2.72 -6.20 -8.04
CA GLY A 43 -2.99 -7.52 -8.63
C GLY A 43 -3.69 -7.47 -9.98
N ALA A 44 -4.28 -6.33 -10.34
CA ALA A 44 -4.90 -6.12 -11.67
C ALA A 44 -4.47 -4.75 -12.18
N ALA A 45 -3.85 -4.72 -13.35
CA ALA A 45 -3.29 -3.50 -13.93
C ALA A 45 -4.36 -2.44 -14.21
N GLY A 46 -3.98 -1.18 -14.14
CA GLY A 46 -4.86 -0.05 -14.40
C GLY A 46 -4.29 1.24 -13.82
N ASP A 47 -5.12 2.28 -13.81
CA ASP A 47 -4.75 3.54 -13.18
C ASP A 47 -4.88 3.42 -11.66
N LEU A 48 -3.94 4.00 -10.94
CA LEU A 48 -3.92 3.99 -9.49
C LEU A 48 -3.75 5.41 -8.97
N LYS A 49 -4.77 5.93 -8.28
CA LYS A 49 -4.70 7.26 -7.68
C LYS A 49 -4.49 7.11 -6.17
N ILE A 50 -3.40 7.66 -5.69
CA ILE A 50 -3.00 7.54 -4.28
C ILE A 50 -2.61 8.90 -3.71
N THR A 51 -2.62 8.99 -2.37
CA THR A 51 -2.00 10.08 -1.64
C THR A 51 -0.74 9.54 -0.98
N PRO A 52 0.46 9.98 -1.39
CA PRO A 52 1.70 9.59 -0.71
C PRO A 52 1.69 10.06 0.74
N ALA A 53 2.42 9.36 1.61
CA ALA A 53 2.41 9.60 3.05
C ALA A 53 2.85 11.03 3.41
N ALA A 54 3.78 11.61 2.65
CA ALA A 54 4.30 12.95 2.90
C ALA A 54 3.49 14.06 2.21
N SER A 55 2.46 13.71 1.43
CA SER A 55 1.63 14.70 0.74
C SER A 55 0.55 15.24 1.66
N LEU A 56 0.02 16.41 1.30
CA LEU A 56 -1.09 17.01 2.03
C LEU A 56 -2.36 16.17 1.89
N ASP A 57 -3.23 16.26 2.89
CA ASP A 57 -4.51 15.58 2.86
C ASP A 57 -5.32 16.02 1.64
N GLY A 58 -5.92 15.05 0.95
CA GLY A 58 -6.69 15.29 -0.25
C GLY A 58 -5.90 15.41 -1.53
N GLU A 59 -4.58 15.50 -1.48
CA GLU A 59 -3.75 15.47 -2.68
C GLU A 59 -3.68 14.05 -3.23
N GLY A 60 -4.07 13.88 -4.49
CA GLY A 60 -4.00 12.59 -5.16
C GLY A 60 -3.11 12.65 -6.40
N ILE A 61 -2.27 11.65 -6.55
CA ILE A 61 -1.45 11.49 -7.75
C ILE A 61 -1.87 10.21 -8.45
N THR A 62 -2.13 10.32 -9.75
CA THR A 62 -2.54 9.15 -10.55
C THR A 62 -1.33 8.53 -11.22
N LEU A 63 -1.08 7.27 -10.90
CA LEU A 63 -0.10 6.44 -11.61
C LEU A 63 -0.83 5.79 -12.77
N LYS A 64 -0.63 6.31 -13.98
CA LYS A 64 -1.32 5.84 -15.17
C LYS A 64 -0.79 4.49 -15.63
N ASN A 65 -1.71 3.60 -16.01
CA ASN A 65 -1.37 2.30 -16.60
C ASN A 65 -0.36 1.52 -15.75
N HIS A 66 -0.58 1.50 -14.43
CA HIS A 66 0.33 0.76 -13.54
C HIS A 66 0.20 -0.73 -13.82
N PRO A 67 1.30 -1.44 -14.09
CA PRO A 67 1.26 -2.88 -14.30
C PRO A 67 1.00 -3.64 -13.00
N VAL A 68 0.69 -4.92 -13.11
CA VAL A 68 0.69 -5.80 -11.94
C VAL A 68 2.07 -5.77 -11.30
N GLY A 69 2.11 -5.59 -9.98
CA GLY A 69 3.36 -5.53 -9.25
C GLY A 69 3.33 -4.54 -8.10
N TYR A 70 4.49 -4.25 -7.56
CA TYR A 70 4.62 -3.40 -6.37
C TYR A 70 4.66 -1.93 -6.74
N VAL A 71 4.09 -1.12 -5.83
CA VAL A 71 4.18 0.34 -5.86
C VAL A 71 5.08 0.76 -4.70
N ALA A 72 6.26 1.25 -5.01
CA ALA A 72 7.28 1.58 -4.01
C ALA A 72 7.06 2.99 -3.44
N VAL A 73 5.86 3.26 -2.91
CA VAL A 73 5.48 4.56 -2.34
C VAL A 73 4.80 4.33 -1.01
N GLN A 74 5.29 5.01 0.03
CA GLN A 74 4.58 5.04 1.31
C GLN A 74 3.26 5.78 1.10
N THR A 75 2.14 5.12 1.38
CA THR A 75 0.82 5.56 0.95
C THR A 75 -0.11 5.72 2.15
N ARG A 76 -0.82 6.86 2.21
CA ARG A 76 -1.82 7.11 3.24
C ARG A 76 -3.24 6.84 2.77
N ARG A 77 -3.53 6.98 1.47
CA ARG A 77 -4.88 6.80 0.92
C ARG A 77 -4.82 6.25 -0.50
N VAL A 78 -5.75 5.35 -0.81
CA VAL A 78 -6.00 4.89 -2.17
C VAL A 78 -7.39 5.38 -2.56
N PHE A 79 -7.48 6.22 -3.58
CA PHE A 79 -8.75 6.78 -4.03
C PHE A 79 -9.60 5.73 -4.75
N LEU A 80 -10.92 5.83 -4.55
CA LEU A 80 -11.88 5.07 -5.35
C LEU A 80 -12.05 5.69 -6.74
N THR A 81 -12.27 7.01 -6.78
CA THR A 81 -12.41 7.74 -8.05
C THR A 81 -11.04 7.96 -8.66
N GLY A 82 -10.89 7.53 -9.91
CA GLY A 82 -9.61 7.63 -10.62
C GLY A 82 -8.74 6.39 -10.53
N THR A 83 -9.13 5.39 -9.73
CA THR A 83 -8.44 4.12 -9.64
C THR A 83 -9.22 3.07 -10.41
N THR A 84 -8.60 2.51 -11.46
CA THR A 84 -9.16 1.38 -12.21
C THR A 84 -8.38 0.10 -11.97
N ALA A 85 -7.20 0.18 -11.39
CA ALA A 85 -6.45 -0.98 -10.93
C ALA A 85 -7.23 -1.72 -9.83
N GLY A 86 -7.02 -3.00 -9.70
CA GLY A 86 -7.74 -3.83 -8.75
C GLY A 86 -6.84 -4.75 -7.94
N HIS A 87 -7.46 -5.44 -6.97
CA HIS A 87 -6.76 -6.40 -6.11
C HIS A 87 -5.55 -5.76 -5.44
N ILE A 88 -5.77 -4.58 -4.84
CA ILE A 88 -4.71 -3.80 -4.20
C ILE A 88 -4.54 -4.29 -2.77
N VAL A 89 -3.29 -4.55 -2.39
CA VAL A 89 -2.93 -5.00 -1.05
C VAL A 89 -1.91 -4.02 -0.48
N ALA A 90 -2.18 -3.55 0.74
CA ALA A 90 -1.23 -2.69 1.45
C ALA A 90 -0.23 -3.55 2.22
N LEU A 91 1.03 -3.11 2.20
CA LEU A 91 2.13 -3.77 2.88
C LEU A 91 2.56 -2.92 4.08
N PHE A 92 2.69 -3.57 5.24
CA PHE A 92 3.06 -2.92 6.49
C PHE A 92 4.25 -3.62 7.15
N ASP A 93 4.86 -2.91 8.08
CA ASP A 93 5.89 -3.51 8.94
C ASP A 93 5.33 -4.49 9.95
#